data_07ad88793dce0de8cb93b415b41db44e
#
_entry.id   07ad88793dce0de8cb93b415b41db44e
#
_cell.length_a   1.000
_cell.length_b   1.000
_cell.length_c   1.000
_cell.angle_alpha   90.00
_cell.angle_beta   90.00
_cell.angle_gamma   90.00
#
_symmetry.space_group_name_H-M   'P 1'
#
loop_
_entity.id
_entity.type
_entity.pdbx_description
1 polymer ?
#
loop_
_entity_poly.entity_id
_entity_poly.type
_entity_poly.pdbx_seq_one_letter_code
_entity_poly.pdbx_strand_id
1 'polypeptide(L)'
;AIGEEESEGTEIQNITLFKLMKAFERAMQKYSNRLNKPVHTVVPYNYTMEESRDQMLNLAREEKHLSFEKIFDRCENRVHAIFLFLSLLELAQQRFLKIIIGEGKNNFIIEYNEPENRLAEMEEPIS
;
A
#
# COMPACT_ATOMS: atom_id res chain seq x y z
N ALA A 1 22.59 -22.20 -4.20
CA ALA A 1 21.99 -22.79 -3.05
C ALA A 1 20.59 -22.25 -2.83
N ILE A 2 19.65 -23.16 -2.60
CA ILE A 2 18.23 -22.85 -2.45
C ILE A 2 17.99 -21.89 -1.28
N GLY A 3 18.73 -22.04 -0.19
CA GLY A 3 18.58 -21.15 0.96
C GLY A 3 18.98 -19.71 0.69
N GLU A 4 19.93 -19.49 -0.19
CA GLU A 4 20.36 -18.15 -0.55
C GLU A 4 19.31 -17.43 -1.39
N GLU A 5 18.64 -18.14 -2.29
CA GLU A 5 17.58 -17.56 -3.11
C GLU A 5 16.39 -17.13 -2.24
N GLU A 6 16.00 -17.95 -1.28
CA GLU A 6 14.93 -17.59 -0.36
C GLU A 6 15.33 -16.41 0.51
N SER A 7 16.59 -16.38 0.95
CA SER A 7 17.11 -15.30 1.77
C SER A 7 17.11 -13.98 0.99
N GLU A 8 17.53 -14.02 -0.26
CA GLU A 8 17.52 -12.82 -1.11
C GLU A 8 16.10 -12.29 -1.34
N GLY A 9 15.14 -13.18 -1.61
CA GLY A 9 13.75 -12.79 -1.79
C GLY A 9 13.17 -12.16 -0.55
N THR A 10 13.47 -12.72 0.63
CA THR A 10 13.01 -12.18 1.90
C THR A 10 13.64 -10.83 2.18
N GLU A 11 14.93 -10.69 1.92
CA GLU A 11 15.64 -9.43 2.10
C GLU A 11 15.08 -8.33 1.22
N ILE A 12 14.81 -8.64 -0.05
CA ILE A 12 14.22 -7.68 -0.98
C ILE A 12 12.84 -7.23 -0.50
N GLN A 13 12.02 -8.17 -0.03
CA GLN A 13 10.70 -7.84 0.50
C GLN A 13 10.80 -6.96 1.74
N ASN A 14 11.73 -7.26 2.63
CA ASN A 14 11.94 -6.47 3.83
C ASN A 14 12.41 -5.06 3.51
N ILE A 15 13.31 -4.93 2.54
CA ILE A 15 13.82 -3.63 2.09
C ILE A 15 12.67 -2.82 1.47
N THR A 16 11.82 -3.46 0.67
CA THR A 16 10.68 -2.79 0.05
C THR A 16 9.70 -2.30 1.10
N LEU A 17 9.40 -3.13 2.09
CA LEU A 17 8.51 -2.73 3.19
C LEU A 17 9.10 -1.56 3.97
N PHE A 18 10.40 -1.60 4.28
CA PHE A 18 11.07 -0.51 4.97
C PHE A 18 10.97 0.79 4.18
N LYS A 19 11.20 0.72 2.87
CA LYS A 19 11.10 1.89 2.00
C LYS A 19 9.69 2.44 1.94
N LEU A 20 8.68 1.56 1.90
CA LEU A 20 7.28 1.97 1.93
C LEU A 20 6.93 2.65 3.23
N MET A 21 7.42 2.13 4.35
CA MET A 21 7.19 2.76 5.65
C MET A 21 7.82 4.15 5.70
N LYS A 22 9.01 4.30 5.14
CA LYS A 22 9.65 5.61 5.06
C LYS A 22 8.87 6.58 4.17
N ALA A 23 8.36 6.08 3.05
CA ALA A 23 7.54 6.89 2.15
C ALA A 23 6.23 7.30 2.84
N PHE A 24 5.65 6.40 3.64
CA PHE A 24 4.46 6.70 4.42
C PHE A 24 4.74 7.79 5.45
N GLU A 25 5.84 7.68 6.18
CA GLU A 25 6.23 8.71 7.15
C GLU A 25 6.38 10.08 6.50
N ARG A 26 6.98 10.12 5.31
CA ARG A 26 7.13 11.38 4.57
C ARG A 26 5.79 11.95 4.14
N ALA A 27 4.89 11.09 3.68
CA ALA A 27 3.54 11.51 3.31
C ALA A 27 2.82 12.11 4.53
N MET A 28 2.98 11.48 5.70
CA MET A 28 2.38 11.97 6.93
C MET A 28 2.96 13.33 7.33
N GLN A 29 4.26 13.53 7.14
CA GLN A 29 4.89 14.82 7.42
C GLN A 29 4.42 15.90 6.45
N LYS A 30 4.33 15.55 5.17
CA LYS A 30 3.88 16.48 4.14
C LYS A 30 2.47 16.99 4.39
N TYR A 31 1.59 16.12 4.88
CA TYR A 31 0.20 16.46 5.14
C TYR A 31 -0.10 16.68 6.62
N SER A 32 0.94 16.92 7.43
CA SER A 32 0.80 17.01 8.88
C SER A 32 -0.21 18.07 9.33
N ASN A 33 -0.22 19.22 8.68
CA ASN A 33 -1.15 20.30 9.03
C ASN A 33 -2.61 19.91 8.79
N ARG A 34 -2.84 19.06 7.81
CA ARG A 34 -4.20 18.60 7.49
C ARG A 34 -4.57 17.36 8.29
N LEU A 35 -3.64 16.39 8.38
CA LEU A 35 -3.92 15.07 8.96
C LEU A 35 -3.81 15.05 10.49
N ASN A 36 -3.03 15.98 11.05
CA ASN A 36 -2.81 16.07 12.49
C ASN A 36 -3.60 17.21 13.14
N LYS A 37 -4.70 17.65 12.52
CA LYS A 37 -5.54 18.67 13.11
C LYS A 37 -6.05 18.18 14.47
N PRO A 38 -5.92 19.01 15.52
CA PRO A 38 -6.46 18.63 16.83
C PRO A 38 -7.96 18.43 16.72
N VAL A 39 -8.42 17.25 17.13
CA VAL A 39 -9.84 16.95 17.16
C VAL A 39 -10.39 17.45 18.47
N HIS A 40 -11.09 18.58 18.44
CA HIS A 40 -11.69 19.16 19.63
C HIS A 40 -12.96 18.45 20.06
N THR A 41 -13.52 17.63 19.18
CA THR A 41 -14.68 16.81 19.48
C THR A 41 -14.28 15.35 19.35
N VAL A 42 -14.78 14.53 20.28
CA VAL A 42 -14.57 13.08 20.18
C VAL A 42 -15.44 12.57 19.04
N VAL A 43 -14.86 12.56 17.85
CA VAL A 43 -15.52 11.97 16.71
C VAL A 43 -15.06 10.51 16.68
N PRO A 44 -15.98 9.54 16.83
CA PRO A 44 -15.60 8.15 16.71
C PRO A 44 -15.08 7.89 15.29
N TYR A 45 -13.89 7.30 15.21
CA TYR A 45 -13.32 6.92 13.91
C TYR A 45 -14.04 5.66 13.45
N ASN A 46 -14.92 5.80 12.47
CA ASN A 46 -15.72 4.70 11.95
C ASN A 46 -15.06 4.02 10.76
N TYR A 47 -13.73 3.96 10.75
CA TYR A 47 -13.01 3.26 9.69
C TYR A 47 -12.92 1.78 10.01
N THR A 48 -13.13 0.94 9.00
CA THR A 48 -12.93 -0.50 9.11
C THR A 48 -11.90 -0.92 8.07
N MET A 49 -11.22 -2.03 8.33
CA MET A 49 -10.28 -2.58 7.36
C MET A 49 -11.00 -3.03 6.10
N GLU A 50 -12.21 -3.56 6.23
CA GLU A 50 -12.99 -3.98 5.07
C GLU A 50 -13.30 -2.82 4.14
N GLU A 51 -13.80 -1.72 4.69
CA GLU A 51 -14.09 -0.52 3.90
C GLU A 51 -12.83 0.07 3.28
N SER A 52 -11.75 0.07 4.04
CA SER A 52 -10.48 0.60 3.56
C SER A 52 -9.91 -0.24 2.43
N ARG A 53 -10.03 -1.57 2.51
CA ARG A 53 -9.62 -2.44 1.42
C ARG A 53 -10.44 -2.19 0.16
N ASP A 54 -11.76 -2.06 0.31
CA ASP A 54 -12.63 -1.77 -0.82
C ASP A 54 -12.29 -0.44 -1.46
N GLN A 55 -12.05 0.58 -0.65
CA GLN A 55 -11.66 1.89 -1.12
C GLN A 55 -10.32 1.83 -1.87
N MET A 56 -9.35 1.10 -1.33
CA MET A 56 -8.04 0.95 -1.94
C MET A 56 -8.14 0.23 -3.29
N LEU A 57 -8.91 -0.86 -3.35
CA LEU A 57 -9.11 -1.60 -4.60
C LEU A 57 -9.79 -0.75 -5.67
N ASN A 58 -10.83 -0.03 -5.29
CA ASN A 58 -11.55 0.83 -6.22
C ASN A 58 -10.64 1.92 -6.77
N LEU A 59 -9.84 2.51 -5.91
CA LEU A 59 -8.91 3.55 -6.30
C LEU A 59 -7.87 3.02 -7.29
N ALA A 60 -7.34 1.84 -7.04
CA ALA A 60 -6.35 1.22 -7.92
C ALA A 60 -6.97 0.85 -9.28
N ARG A 61 -8.21 0.41 -9.30
CA ARG A 61 -8.92 0.09 -10.53
C ARG A 61 -9.16 1.33 -11.39
N GLU A 62 -9.52 2.44 -10.75
CA GLU A 62 -9.81 3.68 -11.45
C GLU A 62 -8.55 4.33 -12.02
N GLU A 63 -7.48 4.35 -11.25
CA GLU A 63 -6.27 5.09 -11.60
C GLU A 63 -5.26 4.29 -12.42
N LYS A 64 -5.38 2.99 -12.50
CA LYS A 64 -4.45 2.06 -13.17
C LYS A 64 -3.00 2.17 -12.69
N HIS A 65 -2.43 3.37 -12.66
CA HIS A 65 -1.08 3.65 -12.17
C HIS A 65 -1.17 4.65 -11.05
N LEU A 66 -1.47 4.16 -9.85
CA LEU A 66 -1.70 5.01 -8.70
C LEU A 66 -0.37 5.29 -7.98
N SER A 67 -0.01 6.57 -7.88
CA SER A 67 1.16 6.96 -7.09
C SER A 67 0.88 6.74 -5.60
N PHE A 68 1.86 6.20 -4.90
CA PHE A 68 1.75 5.96 -3.47
C PHE A 68 1.38 7.24 -2.70
N GLU A 69 2.00 8.37 -3.04
CA GLU A 69 1.69 9.62 -2.39
C GLU A 69 0.24 10.06 -2.59
N LYS A 70 -0.30 9.84 -3.80
CA LYS A 70 -1.67 10.27 -4.13
C LYS A 70 -2.73 9.54 -3.32
N ILE A 71 -2.43 8.36 -2.81
CA ILE A 71 -3.36 7.62 -1.97
C ILE A 71 -3.79 8.48 -0.78
N PHE A 72 -2.84 9.20 -0.20
CA PHE A 72 -3.06 9.94 1.04
C PHE A 72 -3.62 11.35 0.83
N ASP A 73 -3.68 11.82 -0.42
CA ASP A 73 -4.28 13.10 -0.73
C ASP A 73 -5.76 13.15 -0.34
N ARG A 74 -6.43 12.01 -0.36
CA ARG A 74 -7.86 11.90 -0.06
C ARG A 74 -8.16 11.54 1.38
N CYS A 75 -7.15 11.37 2.20
CA CYS A 75 -7.34 11.01 3.59
C CYS A 75 -7.83 12.19 4.41
N GLU A 76 -8.81 11.93 5.25
CA GLU A 76 -9.38 12.96 6.12
C GLU A 76 -8.48 13.24 7.32
N ASN A 77 -7.78 12.22 7.80
CA ASN A 77 -6.94 12.33 8.98
C ASN A 77 -5.90 11.22 8.98
N ARG A 78 -5.04 11.24 9.99
CA ARG A 78 -3.95 10.27 10.11
C ARG A 78 -4.45 8.84 10.28
N VAL A 79 -5.54 8.65 11.02
CA VAL A 79 -6.10 7.31 11.25
C VAL A 79 -6.58 6.72 9.92
N HIS A 80 -7.26 7.51 9.11
CA HIS A 80 -7.70 7.09 7.78
C HIS A 80 -6.49 6.68 6.92
N ALA A 81 -5.44 7.48 6.95
CA ALA A 81 -4.21 7.19 6.21
C ALA A 81 -3.58 5.86 6.65
N ILE A 82 -3.55 5.60 7.97
CA ILE A 82 -3.01 4.34 8.49
C ILE A 82 -3.84 3.15 8.00
N PHE A 83 -5.17 3.27 8.03
CA PHE A 83 -6.03 2.20 7.54
C PHE A 83 -5.79 1.92 6.07
N LEU A 84 -5.64 2.96 5.24
CA LEU A 84 -5.36 2.77 3.82
C LEU A 84 -3.98 2.15 3.59
N PHE A 85 -2.99 2.56 4.34
CA PHE A 85 -1.65 1.98 4.23
C PHE A 85 -1.64 0.49 4.59
N LEU A 86 -2.30 0.14 5.70
CA LEU A 86 -2.39 -1.26 6.10
C LEU A 86 -3.18 -2.09 5.09
N SER A 87 -4.24 -1.51 4.53
CA SER A 87 -5.02 -2.17 3.48
C SER A 87 -4.19 -2.41 2.23
N LEU A 88 -3.36 -1.44 1.84
CA LEU A 88 -2.46 -1.59 0.72
C LEU A 88 -1.49 -2.77 0.93
N LEU A 89 -0.89 -2.85 2.11
CA LEU A 89 0.05 -3.93 2.42
C LEU A 89 -0.65 -5.29 2.39
N GLU A 90 -1.84 -5.38 2.96
CA GLU A 90 -2.61 -6.61 2.96
C GLU A 90 -2.99 -7.05 1.55
N LEU A 91 -3.49 -6.13 0.75
CA LEU A 91 -3.88 -6.42 -0.62
C LEU A 91 -2.69 -6.80 -1.50
N ALA A 92 -1.54 -6.19 -1.27
CA ALA A 92 -0.31 -6.55 -1.97
C ALA A 92 0.13 -7.97 -1.58
N GLN A 93 0.04 -8.30 -0.31
CA GLN A 93 0.37 -9.64 0.17
C GLN A 93 -0.56 -10.70 -0.42
N GLN A 94 -1.83 -10.35 -0.58
CA GLN A 94 -2.82 -11.24 -1.18
C GLN A 94 -2.81 -11.23 -2.70
N ARG A 95 -1.90 -10.47 -3.31
CA ARG A 95 -1.71 -10.37 -4.76
C ARG A 95 -2.84 -9.68 -5.51
N PHE A 96 -3.69 -8.94 -4.81
CA PHE A 96 -4.69 -8.10 -5.48
C PHE A 96 -4.07 -6.82 -6.05
N LEU A 97 -2.99 -6.35 -5.44
CA LEU A 97 -2.27 -5.17 -5.90
C LEU A 97 -0.80 -5.50 -6.09
N LYS A 98 -0.17 -4.79 -7.02
CA LYS A 98 1.27 -4.86 -7.22
C LYS A 98 1.89 -3.52 -6.81
N ILE A 99 3.03 -3.60 -6.14
CA ILE A 99 3.79 -2.42 -5.77
C ILE A 99 5.04 -2.39 -6.64
N ILE A 100 5.13 -1.38 -7.49
CA ILE A 100 6.22 -1.24 -8.43
C ILE A 100 7.10 -0.10 -7.98
N ILE A 101 8.41 -0.34 -7.93
CA ILE A 101 9.38 0.70 -7.60
C ILE A 101 9.66 1.49 -8.87
N GLY A 102 9.25 2.76 -8.87
CA GLY A 102 9.48 3.64 -10.00
C GLY A 102 10.89 4.22 -9.99
N GLU A 103 11.19 4.97 -11.03
CA GLU A 103 12.46 5.67 -11.11
C GLU A 103 12.52 6.81 -10.10
N GLY A 104 13.64 6.96 -9.44
CA GLY A 104 13.83 7.97 -8.41
C GLY A 104 13.66 7.43 -7.01
N LYS A 105 14.03 8.23 -6.02
CA LYS A 105 13.93 7.84 -4.62
C LYS A 105 12.47 7.91 -4.16
N ASN A 106 11.98 6.80 -3.65
CA ASN A 106 10.67 6.71 -2.98
C ASN A 106 9.47 6.91 -3.90
N ASN A 107 9.64 6.61 -5.17
CA ASN A 107 8.54 6.66 -6.11
C ASN A 107 7.95 5.27 -6.27
N PHE A 108 6.86 5.00 -5.55
CA PHE A 108 6.16 3.72 -5.64
C PHE A 108 4.88 3.90 -6.41
N ILE A 109 4.63 2.96 -7.32
CA ILE A 109 3.41 2.92 -8.13
C ILE A 109 2.62 1.70 -7.72
N ILE A 110 1.33 1.89 -7.51
CA ILE A 110 0.41 0.81 -7.14
C ILE A 110 -0.42 0.47 -8.36
N GLU A 111 -0.42 -0.80 -8.74
CA GLU A 111 -1.21 -1.28 -9.87
C GLU A 111 -2.19 -2.35 -9.42
N TYR A 112 -3.38 -2.31 -10.00
CA TYR A 112 -4.35 -3.37 -9.79
C TYR A 112 -3.88 -4.63 -10.54
N ASN A 113 -3.84 -5.74 -9.82
CA ASN A 113 -3.43 -7.01 -10.40
C ASN A 113 -4.65 -7.74 -10.92
N GLU A 114 -4.81 -7.78 -12.24
CA GLU A 114 -5.97 -8.37 -12.88
C GLU A 114 -6.18 -9.82 -12.43
N PRO A 115 -7.44 -10.30 -12.37
CA PRO A 115 -7.72 -11.67 -11.94
C PRO A 115 -6.98 -12.75 -12.74
N GLU A 116 -6.81 -12.52 -14.03
CA GLU A 116 -6.09 -13.44 -14.90
C GLU A 116 -4.64 -13.62 -14.47
N ASN A 117 -3.99 -12.51 -14.13
CA ASN A 117 -2.61 -12.52 -13.66
C ASN A 117 -2.50 -13.19 -12.30
N ARG A 118 -3.47 -12.96 -11.42
CA ARG A 118 -3.49 -13.60 -10.11
C ARG A 118 -3.61 -15.10 -10.20
N LEU A 119 -4.47 -15.59 -11.10
CA LEU A 119 -4.63 -17.01 -11.32
C LEU A 119 -3.36 -17.64 -11.88
N ALA A 120 -2.70 -16.97 -12.81
CA ALA A 120 -1.44 -17.44 -13.37
C ALA A 120 -0.36 -17.55 -12.29
N GLU A 121 -0.29 -16.58 -11.39
CA GLU A 121 0.65 -16.58 -10.27
C GLU A 121 0.36 -17.71 -9.29
N MET A 122 -0.91 -18.01 -9.06
CA MET A 122 -1.32 -19.09 -8.16
C MET A 122 -1.13 -20.47 -8.77
N GLU A 123 -1.17 -20.58 -10.10
CA GLU A 123 -1.02 -21.83 -10.81
C GLU A 123 0.42 -22.14 -11.20
N GLU A 124 1.36 -21.27 -10.87
CA GLU A 124 2.77 -21.56 -11.13
C GLU A 124 3.16 -22.88 -10.50
N PRO A 125 3.74 -23.79 -11.30
CA PRO A 125 4.10 -25.10 -10.78
C PRO A 125 5.17 -24.98 -9.70
N ILE A 126 4.93 -25.69 -8.62
CA ILE A 126 5.80 -25.69 -7.45
C ILE A 126 7.02 -26.60 -7.69
N SER A 127 7.33 -26.89 -8.85
CA SER A 127 8.48 -27.75 -9.17
C SER A 127 9.76 -26.95 -9.32
#